data_17285c16db0d12efb98b21a25470027c
#
_entry.id   17285c16db0d12efb98b21a25470027c
#
_cell.length_a   1.000
_cell.length_b   1.000
_cell.length_c   1.000
_cell.angle_alpha   90.00
_cell.angle_beta   90.00
_cell.angle_gamma   90.00
#
_symmetry.space_group_name_H-M   'P 1'
#
loop_
_entity.id
_entity.type
_entity.pdbx_description
1 polymer ?
#
loop_
_entity_poly.entity_id
_entity_poly.type
_entity_poly.pdbx_seq_one_letter_code
_entity_poly.pdbx_strand_id
1 'polypeptide(L)'
;EGLGLRFGNGDALIAAIEKLARREGRLGELLAQGAKRLAESLGHPELAMHVKGQEVPMHDPRYKRALGVGYAVSPTGADHNHNLHDTAFAKEGRALRELRFYGEDFQPLPIEDLSEAKIRMLWTKTRERGFVNSLVMCDFVPWTPEEWREALYAATGWRLSPEEMLEVGERTLQLTRLFNL
;
A
#
# COMPACT_ATOMS: atom_id res chain seq x y z
N GLU A 1 -27.05 -19.48 9.02
CA GLU A 1 -26.10 -20.59 9.25
C GLU A 1 -24.72 -20.00 9.55
N GLY A 2 -24.24 -20.21 10.79
CA GLY A 2 -22.92 -19.71 11.19
C GLY A 2 -21.82 -20.59 10.62
N LEU A 3 -20.78 -19.96 9.98
CA LEU A 3 -19.59 -20.69 9.52
C LEU A 3 -18.67 -21.15 10.65
N GLY A 4 -18.98 -20.79 11.91
CA GLY A 4 -18.09 -21.05 13.04
C GLY A 4 -16.75 -20.30 12.96
N LEU A 5 -16.67 -19.22 12.16
CA LEU A 5 -15.48 -18.39 12.04
C LEU A 5 -15.16 -17.70 13.38
N ARG A 6 -14.03 -18.05 13.97
CA ARG A 6 -13.49 -17.44 15.19
C ARG A 6 -11.98 -17.67 15.22
N PHE A 7 -11.28 -16.87 15.98
CA PHE A 7 -9.83 -17.06 16.19
C PHE A 7 -9.54 -18.48 16.67
N GLY A 8 -8.54 -19.13 16.04
CA GLY A 8 -8.14 -20.51 16.35
C GLY A 8 -8.93 -21.62 15.63
N ASN A 9 -9.99 -21.29 14.88
CA ASN A 9 -10.73 -22.30 14.11
C ASN A 9 -10.29 -22.28 12.63
N GLY A 10 -9.16 -22.93 12.34
CA GLY A 10 -8.61 -23.01 10.98
C GLY A 10 -9.50 -23.81 10.02
N ASP A 11 -10.15 -24.86 10.49
CA ASP A 11 -11.02 -25.70 9.65
C ASP A 11 -12.22 -24.90 9.13
N ALA A 12 -12.81 -24.07 9.98
CA ALA A 12 -13.91 -23.18 9.56
C ALA A 12 -13.44 -22.13 8.55
N LEU A 13 -12.20 -21.62 8.68
CA LEU A 13 -11.62 -20.70 7.71
C LEU A 13 -11.40 -21.37 6.35
N ILE A 14 -10.86 -22.59 6.33
CA ILE A 14 -10.66 -23.37 5.09
C ILE A 14 -12.00 -23.63 4.41
N ALA A 15 -13.01 -24.10 5.17
CA ALA A 15 -14.33 -24.33 4.63
C ALA A 15 -14.99 -23.05 4.07
N ALA A 16 -14.77 -21.90 4.70
CA ALA A 16 -15.23 -20.60 4.20
C ALA A 16 -14.55 -20.20 2.89
N ILE A 17 -13.24 -20.42 2.78
CA ILE A 17 -12.47 -20.14 1.56
C ILE A 17 -12.96 -21.02 0.39
N GLU A 18 -13.21 -22.31 0.63
CA GLU A 18 -13.75 -23.21 -0.39
C GLU A 18 -15.14 -22.78 -0.87
N LYS A 19 -16.04 -22.43 0.05
CA LYS A 19 -17.38 -21.91 -0.29
C LYS A 19 -17.30 -20.62 -1.10
N LEU A 20 -16.42 -19.70 -0.71
CA LEU A 20 -16.17 -18.45 -1.42
C LEU A 20 -15.64 -18.70 -2.85
N ALA A 21 -14.63 -19.56 -2.99
CA ALA A 21 -14.01 -19.88 -4.27
C ALA A 21 -14.99 -20.55 -5.25
N ARG A 22 -15.87 -21.41 -4.74
CA ARG A 22 -16.90 -22.13 -5.54
C ARG A 22 -18.21 -21.34 -5.66
N ARG A 23 -18.36 -20.22 -4.97
CA ARG A 23 -19.62 -19.47 -4.81
C ARG A 23 -20.76 -20.37 -4.36
N GLU A 24 -20.47 -21.29 -3.46
CA GLU A 24 -21.39 -22.33 -3.04
C GLU A 24 -22.46 -21.80 -2.08
N GLY A 25 -23.73 -21.91 -2.53
CA GLY A 25 -24.88 -21.45 -1.78
C GLY A 25 -24.91 -19.94 -1.56
N ARG A 26 -25.97 -19.46 -0.86
CA ARG A 26 -26.13 -18.01 -0.60
C ARG A 26 -24.92 -17.38 0.09
N LEU A 27 -24.30 -18.08 1.02
CA LEU A 27 -23.18 -17.55 1.79
C LEU A 27 -21.91 -17.42 0.96
N GLY A 28 -21.57 -18.46 0.15
CA GLY A 28 -20.43 -18.40 -0.76
C GLY A 28 -20.57 -17.28 -1.79
N GLU A 29 -21.77 -17.09 -2.32
CA GLU A 29 -22.07 -16.02 -3.28
C GLU A 29 -21.93 -14.62 -2.63
N LEU A 30 -22.41 -14.44 -1.40
CA LEU A 30 -22.26 -13.18 -0.67
C LEU A 30 -20.80 -12.88 -0.34
N LEU A 31 -20.04 -13.86 0.16
CA LEU A 31 -18.62 -13.69 0.48
C LEU A 31 -17.78 -13.37 -0.76
N ALA A 32 -18.13 -13.94 -1.91
CA ALA A 32 -17.41 -13.71 -3.17
C ALA A 32 -17.56 -12.29 -3.74
N GLN A 33 -18.45 -11.47 -3.18
CA GLN A 33 -18.64 -10.07 -3.58
C GLN A 33 -17.61 -9.11 -2.97
N GLY A 34 -16.87 -9.56 -1.95
CA GLY A 34 -15.97 -8.74 -1.16
C GLY A 34 -16.70 -7.93 -0.08
N ALA A 35 -15.94 -7.38 0.89
CA ALA A 35 -16.48 -6.81 2.11
C ALA A 35 -17.45 -5.64 1.86
N LYS A 36 -17.13 -4.75 0.91
CA LYS A 36 -17.98 -3.58 0.61
C LYS A 36 -19.39 -4.01 0.17
N ARG A 37 -19.48 -4.81 -0.89
CA ARG A 37 -20.77 -5.23 -1.46
C ARG A 37 -21.53 -6.15 -0.51
N LEU A 38 -20.80 -7.00 0.23
CA LEU A 38 -21.40 -7.82 1.26
C LEU A 38 -22.08 -6.97 2.33
N ALA A 39 -21.38 -5.97 2.88
CA ALA A 39 -21.91 -5.08 3.91
C ALA A 39 -23.14 -4.28 3.39
N GLU A 40 -23.05 -3.75 2.18
CA GLU A 40 -24.16 -3.07 1.51
C GLU A 40 -25.38 -4.00 1.36
N SER A 41 -25.18 -5.26 0.94
CA SER A 41 -26.26 -6.23 0.75
C SER A 41 -26.92 -6.67 2.06
N LEU A 42 -26.22 -6.53 3.19
CA LEU A 42 -26.72 -6.80 4.53
C LEU A 42 -27.33 -5.57 5.21
N GLY A 43 -27.31 -4.41 4.57
CA GLY A 43 -27.82 -3.14 5.09
C GLY A 43 -26.91 -2.48 6.13
N HIS A 44 -25.63 -2.87 6.18
CA HIS A 44 -24.64 -2.39 7.14
C HIS A 44 -23.35 -1.91 6.43
N PRO A 45 -23.42 -0.95 5.50
CA PRO A 45 -22.25 -0.49 4.74
C PRO A 45 -21.13 0.08 5.64
N GLU A 46 -21.48 0.60 6.83
CA GLU A 46 -20.55 1.13 7.82
C GLU A 46 -19.57 0.09 8.41
N LEU A 47 -19.88 -1.20 8.28
CA LEU A 47 -19.02 -2.28 8.76
C LEU A 47 -17.89 -2.63 7.78
N ALA A 48 -17.99 -2.19 6.54
CA ALA A 48 -16.97 -2.46 5.55
C ALA A 48 -15.79 -1.48 5.67
N MET A 49 -14.63 -1.99 6.08
CA MET A 49 -13.39 -1.21 6.16
C MET A 49 -12.70 -1.20 4.80
N HIS A 50 -12.91 -0.16 4.02
CA HIS A 50 -12.33 -0.04 2.68
C HIS A 50 -12.03 1.41 2.28
N VAL A 51 -11.16 1.58 1.29
CA VAL A 51 -10.98 2.85 0.55
C VAL A 51 -11.20 2.57 -0.92
N LYS A 52 -12.10 3.31 -1.56
CA LYS A 52 -12.48 3.13 -2.99
C LYS A 52 -12.92 1.68 -3.35
N GLY A 53 -13.46 0.95 -2.39
CA GLY A 53 -13.89 -0.43 -2.59
C GLY A 53 -12.81 -1.49 -2.36
N GLN A 54 -11.54 -1.09 -2.23
CA GLN A 54 -10.46 -1.98 -1.82
C GLN A 54 -10.42 -2.10 -0.30
N GLU A 55 -10.47 -3.32 0.20
CA GLU A 55 -10.44 -3.62 1.63
C GLU A 55 -9.11 -3.21 2.25
N VAL A 56 -9.18 -2.69 3.48
CA VAL A 56 -7.97 -2.31 4.22
C VAL A 56 -7.20 -3.58 4.59
N PRO A 57 -5.90 -3.67 4.22
CA PRO A 57 -5.06 -4.81 4.61
C PRO A 57 -4.80 -4.83 6.12
N MET A 58 -4.15 -5.88 6.64
CA MET A 58 -3.84 -6.03 8.07
C MET A 58 -2.74 -5.06 8.55
N HIS A 59 -2.82 -3.81 8.12
CA HIS A 59 -2.00 -2.68 8.53
C HIS A 59 -2.91 -1.54 8.97
N ASP A 60 -3.26 -1.53 10.26
CA ASP A 60 -4.27 -0.64 10.83
C ASP A 60 -3.84 0.84 10.74
N PRO A 61 -4.61 1.69 10.02
CA PRO A 61 -4.30 3.12 9.86
C PRO A 61 -4.47 3.93 11.16
N ARG A 62 -5.13 3.39 12.18
CA ARG A 62 -5.23 4.02 13.50
C ARG A 62 -3.91 3.94 14.26
N TYR A 63 -3.09 2.93 13.97
CA TYR A 63 -1.75 2.76 14.51
C TYR A 63 -0.70 3.37 13.58
N LYS A 64 -0.70 3.03 12.30
CA LYS A 64 0.21 3.58 11.28
C LYS A 64 -0.46 4.78 10.61
N ARG A 65 -0.32 5.96 11.21
CA ARG A 65 -1.13 7.12 10.81
C ARG A 65 -0.77 7.70 9.44
N ALA A 66 0.53 7.77 9.10
CA ALA A 66 0.94 8.22 7.77
C ALA A 66 0.51 7.22 6.68
N LEU A 67 0.55 5.92 6.96
CA LEU A 67 -0.02 4.91 6.08
C LEU A 67 -1.52 5.15 5.87
N GLY A 68 -2.25 5.54 6.92
CA GLY A 68 -3.68 5.91 6.82
C GLY A 68 -3.93 7.08 5.87
N VAL A 69 -3.09 8.12 5.93
CA VAL A 69 -3.12 9.22 4.95
C VAL A 69 -2.84 8.69 3.55
N GLY A 70 -1.84 7.82 3.40
CA GLY A 70 -1.53 7.15 2.15
C GLY A 70 -2.72 6.41 1.54
N TYR A 71 -3.48 5.66 2.33
CA TYR A 71 -4.71 5.01 1.88
C TYR A 71 -5.75 6.02 1.37
N ALA A 72 -5.95 7.10 2.09
CA ALA A 72 -6.95 8.12 1.73
C ALA A 72 -6.62 8.81 0.41
N VAL A 73 -5.35 9.09 0.14
CA VAL A 73 -4.90 9.81 -1.06
C VAL A 73 -4.49 8.89 -2.23
N SER A 74 -4.40 7.59 -2.00
CA SER A 74 -4.02 6.62 -3.03
C SER A 74 -5.01 6.63 -4.21
N PRO A 75 -4.53 6.63 -5.45
CA PRO A 75 -5.40 6.50 -6.61
C PRO A 75 -6.05 5.11 -6.71
N THR A 76 -5.46 4.08 -6.11
CA THR A 76 -5.93 2.69 -6.17
C THR A 76 -6.76 2.26 -4.97
N GLY A 77 -6.78 3.02 -3.87
CA GLY A 77 -7.50 2.69 -2.64
C GLY A 77 -6.58 2.25 -1.50
N ALA A 78 -7.02 1.31 -0.65
CA ALA A 78 -6.29 0.90 0.55
C ALA A 78 -5.10 -0.03 0.24
N ASP A 79 -4.19 0.41 -0.61
CA ASP A 79 -2.98 -0.34 -0.97
C ASP A 79 -1.80 0.07 -0.09
N HIS A 80 -1.30 -0.88 0.71
CA HIS A 80 -0.16 -0.65 1.61
C HIS A 80 1.20 -0.67 0.90
N ASN A 81 1.33 -1.31 -0.26
CA ASN A 81 2.61 -1.44 -0.96
C ASN A 81 3.09 -0.15 -1.61
N HIS A 82 2.16 0.74 -1.98
CA HIS A 82 2.49 2.06 -2.53
C HIS A 82 2.82 3.12 -1.49
N ASN A 83 2.79 2.77 -0.21
CA ASN A 83 2.80 3.74 0.87
C ASN A 83 3.97 3.56 1.84
N LEU A 84 4.11 4.54 2.73
CA LEU A 84 5.06 4.49 3.83
C LEU A 84 4.52 3.62 4.97
N HIS A 85 5.34 2.68 5.44
CA HIS A 85 5.06 1.95 6.66
C HIS A 85 5.72 2.63 7.86
N ASP A 86 4.96 3.36 8.69
CA ASP A 86 5.45 4.17 9.81
C ASP A 86 6.46 3.44 10.71
N THR A 87 6.23 2.15 10.96
CA THR A 87 7.11 1.33 11.79
C THR A 87 8.56 1.20 11.27
N ALA A 88 8.75 1.28 9.95
CA ALA A 88 10.07 1.20 9.33
C ALA A 88 10.87 2.52 9.48
N PHE A 89 10.18 3.62 9.79
CA PHE A 89 10.73 4.97 9.91
C PHE A 89 10.74 5.52 11.34
N ALA A 90 10.32 4.70 12.31
CA ALA A 90 10.32 5.08 13.73
C ALA A 90 11.69 4.98 14.40
N LYS A 91 12.65 4.36 13.75
CA LYS A 91 14.03 4.17 14.23
C LYS A 91 15.01 4.37 13.09
N GLU A 92 16.25 4.69 13.45
CA GLU A 92 17.34 4.65 12.47
C GLU A 92 17.46 3.24 11.87
N GLY A 93 17.57 3.17 10.54
CA GLY A 93 17.59 1.89 9.86
C GLY A 93 17.73 2.00 8.34
N ARG A 94 17.59 0.87 7.67
CA ARG A 94 17.74 0.77 6.22
C ARG A 94 16.74 1.70 5.48
N ALA A 95 15.47 1.69 5.87
CA ALA A 95 14.43 2.46 5.21
C ALA A 95 14.72 3.97 5.18
N LEU A 96 15.22 4.53 6.31
CA LEU A 96 15.63 5.95 6.36
C LEU A 96 16.86 6.23 5.52
N ARG A 97 17.87 5.35 5.54
CA ARG A 97 19.07 5.53 4.71
C ARG A 97 18.72 5.54 3.22
N GLU A 98 17.86 4.63 2.79
CA GLU A 98 17.39 4.57 1.41
C GLU A 98 16.60 5.82 1.03
N LEU A 99 15.75 6.31 1.93
CA LEU A 99 14.96 7.51 1.66
C LEU A 99 15.82 8.78 1.59
N ARG A 100 16.89 8.87 2.37
CA ARG A 100 17.88 9.98 2.33
C ARG A 100 18.64 10.06 1.01
N PHE A 101 18.68 8.99 0.23
CA PHE A 101 19.24 9.00 -1.12
C PHE A 101 18.62 10.09 -2.00
N TYR A 102 17.37 10.45 -1.75
CA TYR A 102 16.64 11.47 -2.51
C TYR A 102 16.91 12.93 -2.05
N GLY A 103 17.91 13.13 -1.21
CA GLY A 103 18.46 14.47 -0.90
C GLY A 103 17.91 15.14 0.35
N GLU A 104 16.96 14.54 1.07
CA GLU A 104 16.46 15.05 2.34
C GLU A 104 17.03 14.27 3.53
N ASP A 105 17.48 14.98 4.58
CA ASP A 105 17.98 14.38 5.83
C ASP A 105 16.82 13.99 6.76
N PHE A 106 16.04 13.00 6.34
CA PHE A 106 14.94 12.48 7.15
C PHE A 106 15.43 11.88 8.46
N GLN A 107 14.81 12.30 9.57
CA GLN A 107 15.07 11.77 10.91
C GLN A 107 13.98 10.75 11.30
N PRO A 108 14.29 9.82 12.25
CA PRO A 108 13.26 8.95 12.79
C PRO A 108 12.10 9.74 13.39
N LEU A 109 10.87 9.33 13.09
CA LEU A 109 9.65 9.97 13.61
C LEU A 109 8.72 8.93 14.23
N PRO A 110 8.02 9.26 15.35
CA PRO A 110 7.06 8.37 15.97
C PRO A 110 6.03 7.80 14.97
N ILE A 111 5.49 6.63 15.27
CA ILE A 111 4.52 5.94 14.38
C ILE A 111 3.24 6.77 14.22
N GLU A 112 2.81 7.42 15.29
CA GLU A 112 1.62 8.26 15.37
C GLU A 112 1.82 9.69 14.86
N ASP A 113 3.03 10.07 14.47
CA ASP A 113 3.34 11.42 13.99
C ASP A 113 2.65 11.71 12.65
N LEU A 114 2.11 12.92 12.52
CA LEU A 114 1.51 13.49 11.29
C LEU A 114 2.04 14.89 11.02
N SER A 115 3.22 15.22 11.52
CA SER A 115 3.88 16.49 11.22
C SER A 115 4.15 16.66 9.73
N GLU A 116 4.46 17.87 9.32
CA GLU A 116 4.89 18.17 7.94
C GLU A 116 6.09 17.31 7.52
N ALA A 117 7.04 17.07 8.43
CA ALA A 117 8.18 16.20 8.16
C ALA A 117 7.75 14.75 7.83
N LYS A 118 6.78 14.20 8.55
CA LYS A 118 6.21 12.88 8.27
C LYS A 118 5.48 12.86 6.93
N ILE A 119 4.74 13.90 6.60
CA ILE A 119 4.02 13.99 5.32
C ILE A 119 5.00 14.11 4.15
N ARG A 120 6.09 14.88 4.30
CA ARG A 120 7.17 14.90 3.29
C ARG A 120 7.81 13.53 3.11
N MET A 121 8.09 12.82 4.19
CA MET A 121 8.59 11.44 4.17
C MET A 121 7.63 10.50 3.43
N LEU A 122 6.34 10.57 3.74
CA LEU A 122 5.30 9.82 3.03
C LEU A 122 5.30 10.14 1.52
N TRP A 123 5.34 11.42 1.17
CA TRP A 123 5.32 11.87 -0.21
C TRP A 123 6.53 11.38 -1.00
N THR A 124 7.73 11.49 -0.44
CA THR A 124 8.96 10.97 -1.06
C THR A 124 8.88 9.47 -1.25
N LYS A 125 8.41 8.72 -0.24
CA LYS A 125 8.24 7.26 -0.34
C LYS A 125 7.22 6.86 -1.40
N THR A 126 6.12 7.58 -1.52
CA THR A 126 5.08 7.30 -2.52
C THR A 126 5.58 7.55 -3.94
N ARG A 127 6.36 8.63 -4.15
CA ARG A 127 7.03 8.90 -5.44
C ARG A 127 8.04 7.81 -5.79
N GLU A 128 8.88 7.41 -4.83
CA GLU A 128 9.79 6.27 -5.00
C GLU A 128 9.04 5.01 -5.45
N ARG A 129 7.90 4.69 -4.81
CA ARG A 129 7.09 3.54 -5.22
C ARG A 129 6.52 3.68 -6.62
N GLY A 130 6.09 4.86 -7.01
CA GLY A 130 5.67 5.16 -8.39
C GLY A 130 6.79 4.90 -9.40
N PHE A 131 8.03 5.27 -9.06
CA PHE A 131 9.20 4.99 -9.89
C PHE A 131 9.48 3.49 -10.01
N VAL A 132 9.56 2.76 -8.89
CA VAL A 132 9.83 1.31 -8.87
C VAL A 132 8.77 0.53 -9.65
N ASN A 133 7.50 0.91 -9.51
CA ASN A 133 6.42 0.32 -10.30
C ASN A 133 6.58 0.58 -11.81
N SER A 134 7.09 1.76 -12.19
CA SER A 134 7.37 2.08 -13.59
C SER A 134 8.53 1.25 -14.17
N LEU A 135 9.43 0.77 -13.33
CA LEU A 135 10.48 -0.19 -13.71
C LEU A 135 9.97 -1.63 -13.84
N VAL A 136 8.71 -1.89 -13.46
CA VAL A 136 8.13 -3.24 -13.37
C VAL A 136 8.92 -4.15 -12.44
N MET A 137 9.47 -3.60 -11.37
CA MET A 137 10.31 -4.34 -10.42
C MET A 137 9.52 -4.74 -9.17
N CYS A 138 9.85 -5.92 -8.66
CA CYS A 138 9.25 -6.44 -7.44
C CYS A 138 9.81 -5.69 -6.21
N ASP A 139 8.90 -5.19 -5.36
CA ASP A 139 9.24 -4.50 -4.12
C ASP A 139 9.91 -5.39 -3.05
N PHE A 140 9.73 -6.69 -3.14
CA PHE A 140 10.37 -7.66 -2.23
C PHE A 140 11.81 -8.02 -2.61
N VAL A 141 12.30 -7.56 -3.74
CA VAL A 141 13.73 -7.67 -4.07
C VAL A 141 14.47 -6.60 -3.26
N PRO A 142 15.48 -6.97 -2.45
CA PRO A 142 16.12 -6.03 -1.51
C PRO A 142 17.15 -5.11 -2.20
N TRP A 143 16.78 -4.50 -3.30
CA TRP A 143 17.62 -3.53 -4.00
C TRP A 143 17.53 -2.15 -3.38
N THR A 144 18.62 -1.41 -3.45
CA THR A 144 18.71 -0.01 -3.04
C THR A 144 18.30 0.92 -4.18
N PRO A 145 17.99 2.19 -3.89
CA PRO A 145 17.74 3.18 -4.94
C PRO A 145 18.89 3.33 -5.93
N GLU A 146 20.14 3.21 -5.48
CA GLU A 146 21.32 3.19 -6.35
C GLU A 146 21.30 2.02 -7.32
N GLU A 147 20.99 0.83 -6.84
CA GLU A 147 20.93 -0.38 -7.66
C GLU A 147 19.82 -0.31 -8.70
N TRP A 148 18.66 0.25 -8.36
CA TRP A 148 17.59 0.52 -9.35
C TRP A 148 18.07 1.47 -10.44
N ARG A 149 18.76 2.55 -10.07
CA ARG A 149 19.32 3.53 -11.01
C ARG A 149 20.34 2.89 -11.94
N GLU A 150 21.24 2.08 -11.41
CA GLU A 150 22.27 1.38 -12.18
C GLU A 150 21.67 0.35 -13.12
N ALA A 151 20.68 -0.43 -12.67
CA ALA A 151 19.97 -1.39 -13.50
C ALA A 151 19.25 -0.70 -14.67
N LEU A 152 18.59 0.42 -14.40
CA LEU A 152 17.95 1.23 -15.45
C LEU A 152 18.98 1.72 -16.46
N TYR A 153 20.11 2.27 -15.97
CA TYR A 153 21.18 2.72 -16.86
C TYR A 153 21.77 1.58 -17.71
N ALA A 154 22.00 0.43 -17.10
CA ALA A 154 22.54 -0.73 -17.83
C ALA A 154 21.57 -1.22 -18.92
N ALA A 155 20.28 -1.15 -18.69
CA ALA A 155 19.24 -1.61 -19.63
C ALA A 155 18.94 -0.60 -20.74
N THR A 156 19.00 0.70 -20.45
CA THR A 156 18.47 1.76 -21.34
C THR A 156 19.47 2.82 -21.74
N GLY A 157 20.60 2.96 -21.03
CA GLY A 157 21.53 4.06 -21.14
C GLY A 157 21.08 5.36 -20.43
N TRP A 158 19.92 5.38 -19.78
CA TRP A 158 19.40 6.56 -19.11
C TRP A 158 20.05 6.77 -17.75
N ARG A 159 20.64 7.95 -17.55
CA ARG A 159 21.27 8.38 -16.29
C ARG A 159 20.33 9.33 -15.57
N LEU A 160 19.51 8.82 -14.68
CA LEU A 160 18.64 9.65 -13.87
C LEU A 160 19.33 10.11 -12.58
N SER A 161 19.12 11.36 -12.19
CA SER A 161 19.40 11.83 -10.84
C SER A 161 18.35 11.29 -9.86
N PRO A 162 18.62 11.34 -8.54
CA PRO A 162 17.60 10.99 -7.55
C PRO A 162 16.29 11.78 -7.69
N GLU A 163 16.36 13.06 -8.02
CA GLU A 163 15.19 13.90 -8.23
C GLU A 163 14.42 13.49 -9.49
N GLU A 164 15.09 13.23 -10.60
CA GLU A 164 14.44 12.74 -11.83
C GLU A 164 13.75 11.39 -11.63
N MET A 165 14.28 10.50 -10.77
CA MET A 165 13.61 9.28 -10.36
C MET A 165 12.27 9.57 -9.66
N LEU A 166 12.27 10.52 -8.72
CA LEU A 166 11.06 10.96 -8.04
C LEU A 166 10.05 11.64 -8.99
N GLU A 167 10.51 12.42 -9.96
CA GLU A 167 9.65 13.03 -10.98
C GLU A 167 8.94 12.00 -11.86
N VAL A 168 9.63 10.92 -12.24
CA VAL A 168 9.01 9.79 -12.95
C VAL A 168 7.91 9.17 -12.10
N GLY A 169 8.19 8.91 -10.83
CA GLY A 169 7.21 8.37 -9.89
C GLY A 169 6.00 9.29 -9.68
N GLU A 170 6.24 10.60 -9.53
CA GLU A 170 5.18 11.60 -9.41
C GLU A 170 4.28 11.62 -10.65
N ARG A 171 4.86 11.64 -11.84
CA ARG A 171 4.14 11.61 -13.11
C ARG A 171 3.24 10.37 -13.20
N THR A 172 3.73 9.21 -12.79
CA THR A 172 2.96 7.96 -12.74
C THR A 172 1.76 8.10 -11.81
N LEU A 173 1.94 8.67 -10.62
CA LEU A 173 0.85 8.91 -9.67
C LEU A 173 -0.19 9.89 -10.21
N GLN A 174 0.25 10.98 -10.86
CA GLN A 174 -0.66 11.98 -11.43
C GLN A 174 -1.46 11.39 -12.60
N LEU A 175 -0.84 10.61 -13.47
CA LEU A 175 -1.53 9.91 -14.56
C LEU A 175 -2.58 8.94 -14.03
N THR A 176 -2.27 8.18 -12.99
CA THR A 176 -3.23 7.27 -12.36
C THR A 176 -4.41 8.03 -11.75
N ARG A 177 -4.17 9.22 -11.17
CA ARG A 177 -5.26 10.08 -10.66
C ARG A 177 -6.14 10.62 -11.78
N LEU A 178 -5.54 11.09 -12.88
CA LEU A 178 -6.27 11.58 -14.05
C LEU A 178 -7.13 10.48 -14.68
N PHE A 179 -6.66 9.24 -14.66
CA PHE A 179 -7.43 8.09 -15.15
C PHE A 179 -8.71 7.84 -14.33
N ASN A 180 -8.74 8.24 -13.06
CA ASN A 180 -9.87 8.05 -12.15
C ASN A 180 -10.89 9.20 -12.20
N LEU A 181 -10.66 10.26 -12.99
CA LEU A 181 -11.59 11.39 -13.18
C LEU A 181 -12.55 11.11 -14.31
#